data_5894f9f5343f1072a6397b0f6ad4d70a
#
_entry.id   5894f9f5343f1072a6397b0f6ad4d70a
#
_cell.length_a   1.000
_cell.length_b   1.000
_cell.length_c   1.000
_cell.angle_alpha   90.00
_cell.angle_beta   90.00
_cell.angle_gamma   90.00
#
_symmetry.space_group_name_H-M   'P 1'
#
loop_
_entity.id
_entity.type
_entity.pdbx_description
1 polymer ?
#
loop_
_entity_poly.entity_id
_entity_poly.type
_entity_poly.pdbx_seq_one_letter_code
_entity_poly.pdbx_strand_id
1 'polypeptide(L)'
;MLSLFITSAVIIVVIQMLFFILAAYFKTDKVTDLSYGLTFVIVSWVIYNNSLSYGHANFVVPLMVTIWGLRLSGFLFVRILKTKKDKRFDGIREDFLKFAKFWLLQGVAIFIIMLPAIVGTAKDGRTFGAISIFGFLIYLCGVITETIADYQKFMFKSDPSNEGRWTNVGLFKYARHPNYFGEILTWWGIYIFAFTTLDGFEYLTVAGPIFITLLLLFVTGVPPLEKAYEKRYAENKEYQKYKNSTRLLLPFPKKIL
;
A
#
# COMPACT_ATOMS: atom_id res chain seq x y z
N MET A 1 9.84 0.09 23.69
CA MET A 1 9.84 0.57 22.28
C MET A 1 10.94 -0.06 21.43
N LEU A 2 12.23 0.01 21.84
CA LEU A 2 13.31 -0.56 21.00
C LEU A 2 13.13 -2.05 20.73
N SER A 3 12.72 -2.84 21.72
CA SER A 3 12.43 -4.28 21.57
C SER A 3 11.31 -4.54 20.54
N LEU A 4 10.26 -3.73 20.49
CA LEU A 4 9.16 -3.85 19.51
C LEU A 4 9.66 -3.60 18.09
N PHE A 5 10.49 -2.58 17.89
CA PHE A 5 11.08 -2.31 16.57
C PHE A 5 12.02 -3.43 16.12
N ILE A 6 12.86 -3.95 17.03
CA ILE A 6 13.74 -5.09 16.73
C ILE A 6 12.91 -6.33 16.40
N THR A 7 11.90 -6.66 17.20
CA THR A 7 11.00 -7.80 16.95
C THR A 7 10.32 -7.64 15.57
N SER A 8 9.78 -6.47 15.27
CA SER A 8 9.15 -6.19 13.97
C SER A 8 10.13 -6.38 12.83
N ALA A 9 11.35 -5.83 12.95
CA ALA A 9 12.39 -5.96 11.92
C ALA A 9 12.78 -7.42 11.69
N VAL A 10 12.98 -8.19 12.75
CA VAL A 10 13.32 -9.63 12.67
C VAL A 10 12.19 -10.41 11.95
N ILE A 11 10.94 -10.18 12.33
CA ILE A 11 9.80 -10.88 11.70
C ILE A 11 9.70 -10.52 10.22
N ILE A 12 9.85 -9.24 9.88
CA ILE A 12 9.84 -8.79 8.47
C ILE A 12 10.95 -9.50 7.70
N VAL A 13 12.18 -9.50 8.21
CA VAL A 13 13.32 -10.15 7.55
C VAL A 13 13.05 -11.64 7.35
N VAL A 14 12.59 -12.34 8.38
CA VAL A 14 12.29 -13.78 8.30
C VAL A 14 11.23 -14.06 7.23
N ILE A 15 10.10 -13.33 7.23
CA ILE A 15 9.04 -13.54 6.25
C ILE A 15 9.53 -13.22 4.85
N GLN A 16 10.20 -12.07 4.66
CA GLN A 16 10.72 -11.69 3.34
C GLN A 16 11.75 -12.69 2.82
N MET A 17 12.62 -13.23 3.67
CA MET A 17 13.58 -14.27 3.29
C MET A 17 12.88 -15.57 2.88
N LEU A 18 11.89 -16.04 3.63
CA LEU A 18 11.15 -17.26 3.30
C LEU A 18 10.48 -17.15 1.93
N PHE A 19 9.78 -16.05 1.68
CA PHE A 19 9.14 -15.83 0.38
C PHE A 19 10.15 -15.57 -0.73
N PHE A 20 11.27 -14.88 -0.45
CA PHE A 20 12.34 -14.68 -1.41
C PHE A 20 12.96 -16.02 -1.87
N ILE A 21 13.26 -16.93 -0.95
CA ILE A 21 13.83 -18.25 -1.28
C ILE A 21 12.89 -18.99 -2.24
N LEU A 22 11.59 -19.03 -1.93
CA LEU A 22 10.60 -19.65 -2.80
C LEU A 22 10.51 -18.94 -4.17
N ALA A 23 10.45 -17.61 -4.16
CA ALA A 23 10.34 -16.82 -5.38
C ALA A 23 11.59 -16.94 -6.26
N ALA A 24 12.79 -16.96 -5.67
CA ALA A 24 14.06 -17.11 -6.39
C ALA A 24 14.23 -18.53 -6.96
N TYR A 25 13.87 -19.56 -6.17
CA TYR A 25 13.94 -20.94 -6.62
C TYR A 25 13.06 -21.20 -7.84
N PHE A 26 11.80 -20.73 -7.80
CA PHE A 26 10.85 -20.88 -8.91
C PHE A 26 10.93 -19.78 -9.97
N LYS A 27 11.83 -18.81 -9.83
CA LYS A 27 11.95 -17.60 -10.69
C LYS A 27 10.61 -16.94 -10.94
N THR A 28 9.82 -16.73 -9.86
CA THR A 28 8.44 -16.26 -9.92
C THR A 28 8.24 -14.96 -9.14
N ASP A 29 7.41 -14.07 -9.67
CA ASP A 29 6.95 -12.84 -9.02
C ASP A 29 5.56 -12.98 -8.38
N LYS A 30 4.92 -14.17 -8.47
CA LYS A 30 3.53 -14.37 -8.03
C LYS A 30 3.30 -14.17 -6.53
N VAL A 31 4.34 -14.38 -5.73
CA VAL A 31 4.24 -14.29 -4.26
C VAL A 31 4.73 -12.97 -3.69
N THR A 32 5.25 -12.05 -4.53
CA THR A 32 5.80 -10.77 -4.05
C THR A 32 4.72 -9.89 -3.39
N ASP A 33 3.64 -9.63 -4.10
CA ASP A 33 2.53 -8.81 -3.60
C ASP A 33 1.78 -9.52 -2.45
N LEU A 34 1.67 -10.86 -2.50
CA LEU A 34 1.07 -11.64 -1.41
C LEU A 34 1.89 -11.52 -0.13
N SER A 35 3.22 -11.70 -0.22
CA SER A 35 4.12 -11.58 0.93
C SER A 35 4.10 -10.17 1.52
N TYR A 36 3.99 -9.14 0.66
CA TYR A 36 3.91 -7.74 1.08
C TYR A 36 2.77 -7.55 2.08
N GLY A 37 1.53 -7.78 1.70
CA GLY A 37 0.39 -7.53 2.58
C GLY A 37 0.32 -8.49 3.77
N LEU A 38 0.67 -9.79 3.59
CA LEU A 38 0.70 -10.73 4.71
C LEU A 38 1.73 -10.36 5.78
N THR A 39 2.87 -9.78 5.40
CA THR A 39 3.88 -9.33 6.37
C THR A 39 3.32 -8.25 7.28
N PHE A 40 2.58 -7.27 6.75
CA PHE A 40 1.92 -6.25 7.57
C PHE A 40 0.96 -6.88 8.59
N VAL A 41 0.14 -7.83 8.16
CA VAL A 41 -0.82 -8.52 9.03
C VAL A 41 -0.11 -9.29 10.13
N ILE A 42 0.86 -10.13 9.79
CA ILE A 42 1.56 -10.97 10.76
C ILE A 42 2.30 -10.11 11.79
N VAL A 43 3.03 -9.09 11.34
CA VAL A 43 3.77 -8.20 12.25
C VAL A 43 2.82 -7.52 13.23
N SER A 44 1.69 -6.97 12.74
CA SER A 44 0.74 -6.27 13.62
C SER A 44 0.16 -7.16 14.70
N TRP A 45 -0.17 -8.42 14.38
CA TRP A 45 -0.69 -9.38 15.37
C TRP A 45 0.37 -9.92 16.33
N VAL A 46 1.60 -10.09 15.88
CA VAL A 46 2.70 -10.47 16.80
C VAL A 46 2.97 -9.34 17.81
N ILE A 47 2.99 -8.08 17.34
CA ILE A 47 3.14 -6.93 18.23
C ILE A 47 1.97 -6.85 19.22
N TYR A 48 0.73 -7.07 18.75
CA TYR A 48 -0.44 -7.11 19.62
C TYR A 48 -0.30 -8.17 20.73
N ASN A 49 0.02 -9.41 20.37
CA ASN A 49 0.18 -10.48 21.33
C ASN A 49 1.31 -10.22 22.35
N ASN A 50 2.44 -9.67 21.89
CA ASN A 50 3.52 -9.28 22.80
C ASN A 50 3.07 -8.17 23.76
N SER A 51 2.28 -7.21 23.30
CA SER A 51 1.81 -6.08 24.11
C SER A 51 0.75 -6.45 25.12
N LEU A 52 -0.04 -7.51 24.88
CA LEU A 52 -1.00 -8.07 25.85
C LEU A 52 -0.31 -8.47 27.15
N SER A 53 0.89 -9.05 27.08
CA SER A 53 1.69 -9.47 28.25
C SER A 53 2.04 -8.31 29.19
N TYR A 54 1.99 -7.09 28.69
CA TYR A 54 2.28 -5.87 29.46
C TYR A 54 1.00 -5.08 29.82
N GLY A 55 -0.19 -5.61 29.52
CA GLY A 55 -1.46 -4.93 29.76
C GLY A 55 -1.74 -3.73 28.84
N HIS A 56 -0.95 -3.58 27.78
CA HIS A 56 -1.03 -2.47 26.84
C HIS A 56 -1.19 -3.02 25.42
N ALA A 57 -2.43 -3.13 24.96
CA ALA A 57 -2.66 -3.60 23.61
C ALA A 57 -3.91 -2.95 23.00
N ASN A 58 -3.77 -2.46 21.80
CA ASN A 58 -4.85 -1.91 21.00
C ASN A 58 -5.15 -2.82 19.82
N PHE A 59 -6.25 -3.59 19.90
CA PHE A 59 -6.62 -4.53 18.83
C PHE A 59 -7.16 -3.85 17.57
N VAL A 60 -7.59 -2.59 17.66
CA VAL A 60 -8.20 -1.87 16.53
C VAL A 60 -7.18 -1.61 15.45
N VAL A 61 -5.94 -1.24 15.82
CA VAL A 61 -4.87 -0.98 14.85
C VAL A 61 -4.51 -2.23 14.04
N PRO A 62 -4.24 -3.42 14.65
CA PRO A 62 -4.00 -4.63 13.87
C PRO A 62 -5.22 -5.06 13.05
N LEU A 63 -6.44 -4.77 13.48
CA LEU A 63 -7.63 -5.02 12.68
C LEU A 63 -7.67 -4.12 11.44
N MET A 64 -7.37 -2.84 11.58
CA MET A 64 -7.25 -1.90 10.45
C MET A 64 -6.18 -2.39 9.45
N VAL A 65 -5.00 -2.76 9.93
CA VAL A 65 -3.92 -3.33 9.10
C VAL A 65 -4.36 -4.62 8.41
N THR A 66 -5.09 -5.48 9.12
CA THR A 66 -5.59 -6.76 8.58
C THR A 66 -6.58 -6.55 7.44
N ILE A 67 -7.57 -5.67 7.63
CA ILE A 67 -8.57 -5.37 6.60
C ILE A 67 -7.88 -4.86 5.33
N TRP A 68 -6.95 -3.89 5.46
CA TRP A 68 -6.21 -3.37 4.33
C TRP A 68 -5.28 -4.42 3.71
N GLY A 69 -4.47 -5.12 4.53
CA GLY A 69 -3.46 -6.05 4.06
C GLY A 69 -4.05 -7.29 3.37
N LEU A 70 -5.13 -7.88 3.92
CA LEU A 70 -5.81 -9.02 3.30
C LEU A 70 -6.54 -8.60 2.01
N ARG A 71 -7.17 -7.44 2.01
CA ARG A 71 -7.79 -6.89 0.79
C ARG A 71 -6.75 -6.70 -0.31
N LEU A 72 -5.62 -6.03 0.00
CA LEU A 72 -4.54 -5.77 -0.97
C LEU A 72 -3.93 -7.07 -1.48
N SER A 73 -3.49 -7.95 -0.57
CA SER A 73 -2.87 -9.24 -0.93
C SER A 73 -3.81 -10.11 -1.72
N GLY A 74 -5.07 -10.23 -1.32
CA GLY A 74 -6.07 -11.04 -2.01
C GLY A 74 -6.34 -10.52 -3.42
N PHE A 75 -6.53 -9.21 -3.56
CA PHE A 75 -6.74 -8.58 -4.86
C PHE A 75 -5.54 -8.78 -5.79
N LEU A 76 -4.34 -8.49 -5.32
CA LEU A 76 -3.12 -8.58 -6.13
C LEU A 76 -2.79 -10.04 -6.48
N PHE A 77 -3.07 -10.97 -5.57
CA PHE A 77 -2.90 -12.40 -5.83
C PHE A 77 -3.88 -12.91 -6.91
N VAL A 78 -5.16 -12.55 -6.82
CA VAL A 78 -6.13 -12.88 -7.88
C VAL A 78 -5.73 -12.25 -9.21
N ARG A 79 -5.26 -11.01 -9.19
CA ARG A 79 -4.77 -10.31 -10.38
C ARG A 79 -3.60 -11.06 -11.03
N ILE A 80 -2.57 -11.46 -10.24
CA ILE A 80 -1.39 -12.12 -10.79
C ILE A 80 -1.68 -13.52 -11.32
N LEU A 81 -2.65 -14.23 -10.73
CA LEU A 81 -3.09 -15.52 -11.26
C LEU A 81 -3.72 -15.37 -12.65
N LYS A 82 -4.47 -14.28 -12.90
CA LYS A 82 -5.06 -13.99 -14.22
C LYS A 82 -4.04 -13.48 -15.24
N THR A 83 -3.14 -12.59 -14.83
CA THR A 83 -2.13 -12.00 -15.71
C THR A 83 -0.92 -12.90 -15.94
N LYS A 84 -0.78 -13.96 -15.13
CA LYS A 84 0.29 -14.98 -15.12
C LYS A 84 1.67 -14.45 -14.72
N LYS A 85 2.02 -13.21 -15.05
CA LYS A 85 3.29 -12.55 -14.65
C LYS A 85 3.12 -11.03 -14.61
N ASP A 86 3.94 -10.38 -13.80
CA ASP A 86 4.04 -8.93 -13.79
C ASP A 86 5.27 -8.48 -14.59
N LYS A 87 5.03 -7.71 -15.65
CA LYS A 87 6.10 -7.22 -16.55
C LYS A 87 7.13 -6.34 -15.85
N ARG A 88 6.80 -5.78 -14.70
CA ARG A 88 7.75 -4.97 -13.90
C ARG A 88 8.95 -5.80 -13.41
N PHE A 89 8.78 -7.10 -13.30
CA PHE A 89 9.82 -8.04 -12.84
C PHE A 89 10.60 -8.71 -13.97
N ASP A 90 10.29 -8.42 -15.24
CA ASP A 90 11.08 -8.94 -16.38
C ASP A 90 12.52 -8.41 -16.28
N GLY A 91 13.51 -9.32 -16.28
CA GLY A 91 14.92 -9.01 -16.07
C GLY A 91 15.33 -8.74 -14.61
N ILE A 92 14.37 -8.79 -13.66
CA ILE A 92 14.65 -8.70 -12.22
C ILE A 92 14.60 -10.09 -11.58
N ARG A 93 13.52 -10.85 -11.81
CA ARG A 93 13.36 -12.20 -11.22
C ARG A 93 14.34 -13.24 -11.76
N GLU A 94 14.91 -13.00 -12.94
CA GLU A 94 15.92 -13.85 -13.55
C GLU A 94 17.34 -13.58 -13.00
N ASP A 95 17.56 -12.41 -12.41
CA ASP A 95 18.83 -11.96 -11.83
C ASP A 95 18.72 -12.02 -10.31
N PHE A 96 19.49 -12.92 -9.69
CA PHE A 96 19.43 -13.15 -8.25
C PHE A 96 19.72 -11.90 -7.43
N LEU A 97 20.73 -11.11 -7.80
CA LEU A 97 21.10 -9.91 -7.03
C LEU A 97 20.06 -8.78 -7.16
N LYS A 98 19.53 -8.58 -8.35
CA LYS A 98 18.45 -7.59 -8.56
C LYS A 98 17.20 -8.00 -7.80
N PHE A 99 16.88 -9.29 -7.81
CA PHE A 99 15.71 -9.80 -7.12
C PHE A 99 15.88 -9.73 -5.60
N ALA A 100 17.05 -10.11 -5.08
CA ALA A 100 17.37 -9.96 -3.66
C ALA A 100 17.30 -8.50 -3.20
N LYS A 101 17.83 -7.57 -4.00
CA LYS A 101 17.72 -6.12 -3.74
C LYS A 101 16.26 -5.65 -3.68
N PHE A 102 15.40 -6.12 -4.58
CA PHE A 102 13.97 -5.81 -4.55
C PHE A 102 13.34 -6.26 -3.21
N TRP A 103 13.58 -7.52 -2.79
CA TRP A 103 13.04 -8.06 -1.54
C TRP A 103 13.55 -7.33 -0.30
N LEU A 104 14.82 -6.95 -0.29
CA LEU A 104 15.39 -6.13 0.78
C LEU A 104 14.70 -4.76 0.86
N LEU A 105 14.55 -4.08 -0.27
CA LEU A 105 13.89 -2.78 -0.33
C LEU A 105 12.41 -2.88 0.07
N GLN A 106 11.73 -3.98 -0.30
CA GLN A 106 10.36 -4.25 0.13
C GLN A 106 10.28 -4.41 1.67
N GLY A 107 11.22 -5.15 2.28
CA GLY A 107 11.27 -5.30 3.74
C GLY A 107 11.50 -3.97 4.45
N VAL A 108 12.43 -3.14 3.95
CA VAL A 108 12.68 -1.79 4.48
C VAL A 108 11.42 -0.91 4.35
N ALA A 109 10.75 -0.96 3.20
CA ALA A 109 9.53 -0.19 2.99
C ALA A 109 8.42 -0.62 3.95
N ILE A 110 8.19 -1.92 4.13
CA ILE A 110 7.24 -2.46 5.10
C ILE A 110 7.54 -1.92 6.51
N PHE A 111 8.80 -2.00 6.95
CA PHE A 111 9.19 -1.55 8.28
C PHE A 111 8.88 -0.07 8.51
N ILE A 112 9.26 0.80 7.55
CA ILE A 112 9.04 2.25 7.68
C ILE A 112 7.54 2.57 7.66
N ILE A 113 6.77 1.98 6.74
CA ILE A 113 5.34 2.23 6.62
C ILE A 113 4.60 1.79 7.90
N MET A 114 5.03 0.69 8.51
CA MET A 114 4.41 0.13 9.72
C MET A 114 4.70 0.90 11.01
N LEU A 115 5.63 1.84 11.04
CA LEU A 115 6.01 2.54 12.28
C LEU A 115 4.82 3.02 13.12
N PRO A 116 3.81 3.73 12.57
CA PRO A 116 2.67 4.16 13.37
C PRO A 116 1.79 2.99 13.83
N ALA A 117 1.68 1.92 13.05
CA ALA A 117 0.91 0.74 13.42
C ALA A 117 1.60 -0.06 14.53
N ILE A 118 2.92 -0.21 14.50
CA ILE A 118 3.71 -0.87 15.55
C ILE A 118 3.49 -0.17 16.90
N VAL A 119 3.67 1.15 16.94
CA VAL A 119 3.52 1.93 18.16
C VAL A 119 2.06 1.98 18.61
N GLY A 120 1.13 2.26 17.69
CA GLY A 120 -0.29 2.35 18.00
C GLY A 120 -0.90 1.03 18.48
N THR A 121 -0.39 -0.12 18.03
CA THR A 121 -0.80 -1.45 18.52
C THR A 121 -0.28 -1.71 19.92
N ALA A 122 0.94 -1.26 20.23
CA ALA A 122 1.61 -1.53 21.49
C ALA A 122 1.17 -0.61 22.64
N LYS A 123 0.29 0.33 22.38
CA LYS A 123 -0.22 1.28 23.36
C LYS A 123 -1.71 1.08 23.63
N ASP A 124 -2.09 1.26 24.89
CA ASP A 124 -3.48 1.21 25.30
C ASP A 124 -4.32 2.28 24.58
N GLY A 125 -5.27 1.82 23.79
CA GLY A 125 -6.15 2.68 22.99
C GLY A 125 -7.31 3.31 23.78
N ARG A 126 -7.08 3.75 25.03
CA ARG A 126 -8.13 4.25 25.93
C ARG A 126 -8.91 5.46 25.44
N THR A 127 -8.47 6.15 24.42
CA THR A 127 -9.16 7.37 23.99
C THR A 127 -9.65 7.27 22.56
N PHE A 128 -10.85 6.72 22.40
CA PHE A 128 -11.65 6.98 21.19
C PHE A 128 -12.16 8.44 21.21
N GLY A 129 -11.22 9.37 21.26
CA GLY A 129 -11.54 10.80 21.14
C GLY A 129 -11.83 11.21 19.69
N ALA A 130 -12.23 12.46 19.51
CA ALA A 130 -12.55 13.02 18.18
C ALA A 130 -11.43 12.79 17.15
N ILE A 131 -10.15 12.89 17.55
CA ILE A 131 -9.00 12.69 16.66
C ILE A 131 -8.92 11.24 16.20
N SER A 132 -9.08 10.26 17.10
CA SER A 132 -9.06 8.84 16.72
C SER A 132 -10.23 8.49 15.80
N ILE A 133 -11.43 9.01 16.09
CA ILE A 133 -12.60 8.84 15.21
C ILE A 133 -12.32 9.43 13.82
N PHE A 134 -11.75 10.62 13.77
CA PHE A 134 -11.39 11.28 12.50
C PHE A 134 -10.35 10.46 11.73
N GLY A 135 -9.30 9.96 12.40
CA GLY A 135 -8.32 9.07 11.79
C GLY A 135 -8.94 7.78 11.24
N PHE A 136 -9.87 7.17 11.98
CA PHE A 136 -10.60 5.99 11.54
C PHE A 136 -11.49 6.28 10.31
N LEU A 137 -12.14 7.43 10.24
CA LEU A 137 -12.94 7.84 9.08
C LEU A 137 -12.06 8.07 7.85
N ILE A 138 -10.88 8.69 8.00
CA ILE A 138 -9.90 8.85 6.92
C ILE A 138 -9.43 7.46 6.44
N TYR A 139 -9.12 6.54 7.35
CA TYR A 139 -8.76 5.17 7.03
C TYR A 139 -9.85 4.47 6.21
N LEU A 140 -11.12 4.54 6.65
CA LEU A 140 -12.25 3.95 5.92
C LEU A 140 -12.41 4.55 4.52
N CYS A 141 -12.33 5.88 4.40
CA CYS A 141 -12.35 6.54 3.10
C CYS A 141 -11.20 6.04 2.21
N GLY A 142 -10.01 5.84 2.76
CA GLY A 142 -8.84 5.31 2.07
C GLY A 142 -9.09 3.91 1.52
N VAL A 143 -9.44 2.97 2.40
CA VAL A 143 -9.67 1.56 2.03
C VAL A 143 -10.81 1.43 1.00
N ILE A 144 -11.91 2.17 1.20
CA ILE A 144 -13.04 2.15 0.26
C ILE A 144 -12.63 2.69 -1.11
N THR A 145 -11.95 3.85 -1.13
CA THR A 145 -11.51 4.47 -2.39
C THR A 145 -10.54 3.55 -3.15
N GLU A 146 -9.57 2.96 -2.46
CA GLU A 146 -8.60 2.05 -3.05
C GLU A 146 -9.28 0.79 -3.59
N THR A 147 -10.20 0.20 -2.81
CA THR A 147 -10.95 -1.00 -3.20
C THR A 147 -11.78 -0.76 -4.47
N ILE A 148 -12.54 0.35 -4.50
CA ILE A 148 -13.37 0.70 -5.66
C ILE A 148 -12.50 0.97 -6.88
N ALA A 149 -11.41 1.72 -6.72
CA ALA A 149 -10.51 2.05 -7.82
C ALA A 149 -9.84 0.80 -8.40
N ASP A 150 -9.29 -0.07 -7.54
CA ASP A 150 -8.66 -1.31 -7.98
C ASP A 150 -9.66 -2.23 -8.71
N TYR A 151 -10.88 -2.37 -8.19
CA TYR A 151 -11.94 -3.14 -8.84
C TYR A 151 -12.32 -2.56 -10.21
N GLN A 152 -12.55 -1.25 -10.31
CA GLN A 152 -12.88 -0.56 -11.56
C GLN A 152 -11.78 -0.74 -12.61
N LYS A 153 -10.51 -0.58 -12.20
CA LYS A 153 -9.35 -0.78 -13.08
C LYS A 153 -9.24 -2.22 -13.55
N PHE A 154 -9.45 -3.16 -12.64
CA PHE A 154 -9.39 -4.58 -12.95
C PHE A 154 -10.49 -5.00 -13.95
N MET A 155 -11.73 -4.61 -13.70
CA MET A 155 -12.85 -4.91 -14.60
C MET A 155 -12.63 -4.28 -15.98
N PHE A 156 -12.22 -3.00 -16.03
CA PHE A 156 -11.92 -2.32 -17.28
C PHE A 156 -10.84 -3.03 -18.10
N LYS A 157 -9.76 -3.47 -17.45
CA LYS A 157 -8.64 -4.15 -18.11
C LYS A 157 -8.90 -5.61 -18.43
N SER A 158 -9.89 -6.23 -17.80
CA SER A 158 -10.33 -7.61 -18.09
C SER A 158 -11.26 -7.71 -19.28
N ASP A 159 -11.84 -6.62 -19.72
CA ASP A 159 -12.71 -6.56 -20.89
C ASP A 159 -11.88 -6.40 -22.17
N PRO A 160 -11.91 -7.38 -23.10
CA PRO A 160 -11.15 -7.31 -24.36
C PRO A 160 -11.50 -6.08 -25.22
N SER A 161 -12.71 -5.54 -25.12
CA SER A 161 -13.12 -4.34 -25.87
C SER A 161 -12.34 -3.07 -25.46
N ASN A 162 -11.69 -3.10 -24.28
CA ASN A 162 -10.85 -2.04 -23.75
C ASN A 162 -9.35 -2.26 -24.00
N GLU A 163 -9.00 -3.27 -24.80
CA GLU A 163 -7.60 -3.49 -25.12
C GLU A 163 -6.99 -2.25 -25.78
N GLY A 164 -5.79 -1.89 -25.34
CA GLY A 164 -5.12 -0.71 -25.86
C GLY A 164 -5.56 0.62 -25.24
N ARG A 165 -6.63 0.65 -24.43
CA ARG A 165 -7.16 1.87 -23.82
C ARG A 165 -6.62 2.10 -22.40
N TRP A 166 -6.61 3.37 -21.96
CA TRP A 166 -6.40 3.74 -20.55
C TRP A 166 -7.70 3.66 -19.77
N THR A 167 -7.60 3.41 -18.48
CA THR A 167 -8.79 3.36 -17.60
C THR A 167 -9.30 4.78 -17.37
N ASN A 168 -10.55 5.04 -17.73
CA ASN A 168 -11.21 6.36 -17.64
C ASN A 168 -12.67 6.24 -17.13
N VAL A 169 -12.96 5.19 -16.36
CA VAL A 169 -14.29 4.90 -15.80
C VAL A 169 -14.33 5.12 -14.29
N GLY A 170 -15.51 5.34 -13.72
CA GLY A 170 -15.69 5.51 -12.28
C GLY A 170 -14.82 6.60 -11.70
N LEU A 171 -14.02 6.28 -10.66
CA LEU A 171 -13.09 7.22 -10.03
C LEU A 171 -12.00 7.72 -10.99
N PHE A 172 -11.63 6.92 -11.99
CA PHE A 172 -10.66 7.29 -13.02
C PHE A 172 -11.15 8.37 -13.99
N LYS A 173 -12.44 8.74 -13.96
CA LYS A 173 -12.93 9.94 -14.66
C LYS A 173 -12.40 11.24 -14.04
N TYR A 174 -12.06 11.21 -12.76
CA TYR A 174 -11.70 12.40 -11.97
C TYR A 174 -10.23 12.44 -11.58
N ALA A 175 -9.62 11.26 -11.38
CA ALA A 175 -8.21 11.12 -11.04
C ALA A 175 -7.56 9.99 -11.83
N ARG A 176 -6.26 10.14 -12.14
CA ARG A 176 -5.51 9.11 -12.88
C ARG A 176 -5.03 7.97 -11.99
N HIS A 177 -4.83 8.23 -10.70
CA HIS A 177 -4.36 7.24 -9.71
C HIS A 177 -5.17 7.29 -8.41
N PRO A 178 -6.51 7.08 -8.47
CA PRO A 178 -7.37 7.16 -7.29
C PRO A 178 -7.08 6.04 -6.26
N ASN A 179 -6.56 4.90 -6.70
CA ASN A 179 -6.13 3.81 -5.81
C ASN A 179 -4.93 4.24 -4.95
N TYR A 180 -3.94 4.94 -5.49
CA TYR A 180 -2.82 5.46 -4.69
C TYR A 180 -3.27 6.55 -3.70
N PHE A 181 -4.25 7.36 -4.07
CA PHE A 181 -4.87 8.28 -3.12
C PHE A 181 -5.51 7.52 -1.95
N GLY A 182 -6.22 6.44 -2.23
CA GLY A 182 -6.80 5.57 -1.20
C GLY A 182 -5.75 4.97 -0.27
N GLU A 183 -4.66 4.43 -0.82
CA GLU A 183 -3.55 3.86 -0.04
C GLU A 183 -2.87 4.93 0.85
N ILE A 184 -2.63 6.12 0.34
CA ILE A 184 -2.10 7.24 1.13
C ILE A 184 -3.04 7.58 2.29
N LEU A 185 -4.35 7.73 2.03
CA LEU A 185 -5.33 8.01 3.09
C LEU A 185 -5.37 6.91 4.14
N THR A 186 -5.24 5.65 3.76
CA THR A 186 -5.23 4.50 4.68
C THR A 186 -4.12 4.65 5.71
N TRP A 187 -2.90 4.92 5.30
CA TRP A 187 -1.75 5.04 6.20
C TRP A 187 -1.74 6.33 7.02
N TRP A 188 -2.20 7.45 6.45
CA TRP A 188 -2.45 8.66 7.23
C TRP A 188 -3.57 8.44 8.25
N GLY A 189 -4.63 7.72 7.90
CA GLY A 189 -5.72 7.38 8.81
C GLY A 189 -5.24 6.55 10.00
N ILE A 190 -4.39 5.53 9.78
CA ILE A 190 -3.79 4.74 10.86
C ILE A 190 -2.93 5.61 11.78
N TYR A 191 -2.10 6.50 11.24
CA TYR A 191 -1.28 7.41 12.03
C TYR A 191 -2.13 8.36 12.88
N ILE A 192 -3.14 9.01 12.28
CA ILE A 192 -4.03 9.94 12.98
C ILE A 192 -4.85 9.19 14.04
N PHE A 193 -5.28 7.95 13.76
CA PHE A 193 -5.95 7.12 14.74
C PHE A 193 -5.08 6.87 15.98
N ALA A 194 -3.82 6.53 15.77
CA ALA A 194 -2.85 6.27 16.85
C ALA A 194 -2.34 7.55 17.53
N PHE A 195 -2.53 8.73 16.93
CA PHE A 195 -1.89 10.00 17.34
C PHE A 195 -2.08 10.34 18.82
N THR A 196 -3.28 10.08 19.37
CA THR A 196 -3.61 10.40 20.77
C THR A 196 -2.93 9.49 21.79
N THR A 197 -2.32 8.40 21.33
CA THR A 197 -1.58 7.46 22.19
C THR A 197 -0.06 7.65 22.11
N LEU A 198 0.40 8.52 21.21
CA LEU A 198 1.83 8.75 20.98
C LEU A 198 2.38 9.77 21.96
N ASP A 199 3.65 9.56 22.38
CA ASP A 199 4.38 10.44 23.28
C ASP A 199 5.81 10.74 22.78
N GLY A 200 6.27 11.96 22.96
CA GLY A 200 7.65 12.35 22.69
C GLY A 200 8.14 11.98 21.30
N PHE A 201 9.17 11.14 21.21
CA PHE A 201 9.75 10.72 19.93
C PHE A 201 8.84 9.81 19.08
N GLU A 202 7.75 9.29 19.64
CA GLU A 202 6.85 8.41 18.90
C GLU A 202 6.06 9.15 17.81
N TYR A 203 5.90 10.47 17.94
CA TYR A 203 5.36 11.31 16.86
C TYR A 203 6.19 11.21 15.57
N LEU A 204 7.48 10.84 15.64
CA LEU A 204 8.33 10.62 14.47
C LEU A 204 7.87 9.43 13.61
N THR A 205 6.96 8.58 14.12
CA THR A 205 6.31 7.52 13.32
C THR A 205 5.49 8.07 12.16
N VAL A 206 5.24 9.40 12.12
CA VAL A 206 4.74 10.11 10.92
C VAL A 206 5.60 9.86 9.69
N ALA A 207 6.85 9.44 9.88
CA ALA A 207 7.72 8.99 8.79
C ALA A 207 7.07 7.87 7.94
N GLY A 208 6.22 7.01 8.52
CA GLY A 208 5.51 5.95 7.80
C GLY A 208 4.57 6.49 6.71
N PRO A 209 3.53 7.25 7.04
CA PRO A 209 2.63 7.83 6.03
C PRO A 209 3.32 8.84 5.10
N ILE A 210 4.35 9.56 5.55
CA ILE A 210 5.16 10.40 4.67
C ILE A 210 5.91 9.53 3.66
N PHE A 211 6.55 8.46 4.12
CA PHE A 211 7.34 7.57 3.27
C PHE A 211 6.48 6.94 2.16
N ILE A 212 5.32 6.34 2.49
CA ILE A 212 4.45 5.75 1.47
C ILE A 212 3.93 6.81 0.49
N THR A 213 3.62 8.01 0.97
CA THR A 213 3.22 9.12 0.12
C THR A 213 4.31 9.48 -0.90
N LEU A 214 5.55 9.66 -0.43
CA LEU A 214 6.69 9.97 -1.31
C LEU A 214 7.03 8.80 -2.23
N LEU A 215 6.98 7.57 -1.72
CA LEU A 215 7.25 6.36 -2.50
C LEU A 215 6.27 6.23 -3.69
N LEU A 216 4.98 6.42 -3.45
CA LEU A 216 3.95 6.32 -4.49
C LEU A 216 4.00 7.49 -5.46
N LEU A 217 4.23 8.72 -4.99
CA LEU A 217 4.23 9.90 -5.83
C LEU A 217 5.49 10.05 -6.68
N PHE A 218 6.65 9.65 -6.16
CA PHE A 218 7.94 10.02 -6.78
C PHE A 218 8.82 8.84 -7.18
N VAL A 219 8.52 7.60 -6.73
CA VAL A 219 9.41 6.46 -6.95
C VAL A 219 8.72 5.30 -7.67
N THR A 220 7.82 4.59 -6.98
CA THR A 220 7.32 3.30 -7.47
C THR A 220 5.91 3.33 -8.05
N GLY A 221 5.09 4.30 -7.66
CA GLY A 221 3.67 4.36 -8.02
C GLY A 221 3.41 5.12 -9.31
N VAL A 222 3.29 6.44 -9.17
CA VAL A 222 2.90 7.36 -10.26
C VAL A 222 3.93 7.42 -11.38
N PRO A 223 5.26 7.65 -11.14
CA PRO A 223 6.20 7.96 -12.21
C PRO A 223 6.33 6.86 -13.26
N PRO A 224 6.48 5.56 -12.92
CA PRO A 224 6.61 4.52 -13.92
C PRO A 224 5.33 4.36 -14.75
N LEU A 225 4.14 4.57 -14.15
CA LEU A 225 2.87 4.48 -14.88
C LEU A 225 2.66 5.67 -15.82
N GLU A 226 2.90 6.90 -15.35
CA GLU A 226 2.78 8.10 -16.20
C GLU A 226 3.76 8.02 -17.36
N LYS A 227 5.01 7.60 -17.14
CA LYS A 227 6.00 7.38 -18.19
C LYS A 227 5.56 6.32 -19.22
N ALA A 228 4.97 5.21 -18.74
CA ALA A 228 4.47 4.16 -19.62
C ALA A 228 3.27 4.64 -20.45
N TYR A 229 2.36 5.40 -19.84
CA TYR A 229 1.21 5.97 -20.53
C TYR A 229 1.62 7.05 -21.54
N GLU A 230 2.58 7.92 -21.17
CA GLU A 230 3.12 8.92 -22.08
C GLU A 230 3.74 8.25 -23.31
N LYS A 231 4.60 7.24 -23.10
CA LYS A 231 5.20 6.49 -24.23
C LYS A 231 4.15 5.84 -25.13
N ARG A 232 3.03 5.36 -24.55
CA ARG A 232 2.00 4.60 -25.29
C ARG A 232 1.01 5.51 -26.00
N TYR A 233 0.68 6.67 -25.42
CA TYR A 233 -0.44 7.52 -25.84
C TYR A 233 -0.02 8.98 -26.15
N ALA A 234 1.29 9.26 -26.37
CA ALA A 234 1.80 10.62 -26.60
C ALA A 234 1.03 11.36 -27.71
N GLU A 235 0.76 10.69 -28.81
CA GLU A 235 0.11 11.25 -29.99
C GLU A 235 -1.43 11.14 -29.97
N ASN A 236 -1.99 10.47 -28.94
CA ASN A 236 -3.43 10.29 -28.84
C ASN A 236 -4.10 11.53 -28.23
N LYS A 237 -4.80 12.30 -29.05
CA LYS A 237 -5.49 13.55 -28.67
C LYS A 237 -6.53 13.34 -27.54
N GLU A 238 -7.24 12.21 -27.54
CA GLU A 238 -8.23 11.89 -26.52
C GLU A 238 -7.55 11.61 -25.15
N TYR A 239 -6.41 10.91 -25.17
CA TYR A 239 -5.63 10.70 -23.96
C TYR A 239 -5.07 12.03 -23.41
N GLN A 240 -4.54 12.90 -24.25
CA GLN A 240 -4.03 14.20 -23.84
C GLN A 240 -5.16 15.07 -23.24
N LYS A 241 -6.35 15.05 -23.85
CA LYS A 241 -7.52 15.72 -23.29
C LYS A 241 -7.89 15.15 -21.91
N TYR A 242 -7.92 13.83 -21.77
CA TYR A 242 -8.17 13.14 -20.49
C TYR A 242 -7.11 13.53 -19.44
N LYS A 243 -5.82 13.44 -19.77
CA LYS A 243 -4.70 13.78 -18.89
C LYS A 243 -4.80 15.22 -18.38
N ASN A 244 -5.16 16.17 -19.25
CA ASN A 244 -5.27 17.58 -18.91
C ASN A 244 -6.53 17.90 -18.09
N SER A 245 -7.62 17.16 -18.27
CA SER A 245 -8.89 17.37 -17.57
C SER A 245 -9.00 16.61 -16.24
N THR A 246 -8.14 15.61 -15.99
CA THR A 246 -8.15 14.81 -14.76
C THR A 246 -7.04 15.23 -13.80
N ARG A 247 -7.30 15.09 -12.49
CA ARG A 247 -6.28 15.30 -11.45
C ARG A 247 -5.36 14.08 -11.36
N LEU A 248 -4.22 14.24 -10.73
CA LEU A 248 -3.30 13.14 -10.54
C LEU A 248 -3.83 12.11 -9.52
N LEU A 249 -4.22 12.56 -8.33
CA LEU A 249 -4.63 11.72 -7.20
C LEU A 249 -6.07 11.96 -6.76
N LEU A 250 -6.46 13.22 -6.58
CA LEU A 250 -7.72 13.58 -5.94
C LEU A 250 -8.91 13.25 -6.85
N PRO A 251 -9.83 12.34 -6.45
CA PRO A 251 -10.95 11.93 -7.28
C PRO A 251 -12.12 12.93 -7.23
N PHE A 252 -11.80 14.22 -7.43
CA PHE A 252 -12.78 15.29 -7.54
C PHE A 252 -12.70 15.96 -8.90
N PRO A 253 -13.82 16.47 -9.45
CA PRO A 253 -13.82 17.19 -10.72
C PRO A 253 -12.78 18.31 -10.75
N LYS A 254 -12.00 18.39 -11.82
CA LYS A 254 -11.14 19.53 -12.08
C LYS A 254 -12.05 20.63 -12.64
N LYS A 255 -12.22 21.75 -11.92
CA LYS A 255 -12.86 22.92 -12.52
C LYS A 255 -12.01 23.30 -13.75
N ILE A 256 -12.61 23.21 -14.93
CA ILE A 256 -12.02 23.80 -16.14
C ILE A 256 -12.29 25.29 -15.98
N LEU A 257 -11.25 26.05 -15.61
CA LEU A 257 -11.24 27.51 -15.66
C LEU A 257 -11.05 27.93 -17.12
#